data_bf37085f92e89ba5561929a52c8eac7a
#
_entry.id   bf37085f92e89ba5561929a52c8eac7a
#
_cell.length_a   1.000
_cell.length_b   1.000
_cell.length_c   1.000
_cell.angle_alpha   90.00
_cell.angle_beta   90.00
_cell.angle_gamma   90.00
#
_symmetry.space_group_name_H-M   'P 1'
#
loop_
_entity.id
_entity.type
_entity.pdbx_description
1 polymer ?
#
loop_
_entity_poly.entity_id
_entity_poly.type
_entity_poly.pdbx_seq_one_letter_code
_entity_poly.pdbx_strand_id
1 'polypeptide(L)'
;MSFIHIVGTRCSVSLQRYIGITVQSGKKMTYDPDKHHRRSIRLKGYDYSRAGAYFITICTYNKECIFGNVTNSEMQLSEYGVIVENEWVKTAEIRSNIIIDKYIVMPNHVHGIIIILDDCRDTVHRVPTFEQFGRPTSNSIPTIIRSFKAVTKKRINEIRKSYGKTVWQSRFYEHIIRNKDELDKIRQYIINNPLPWELDKENPDNTKW
;
A
#
# COMPACT_ATOMS: atom_id res chain seq x y z
N MET A 1 17.88 -13.02 18.37
CA MET A 1 17.94 -11.61 18.84
C MET A 1 18.18 -10.74 17.62
N SER A 2 17.10 -10.28 16.98
CA SER A 2 17.19 -9.41 15.78
C SER A 2 17.03 -7.98 16.22
N PHE A 3 18.06 -7.21 16.04
CA PHE A 3 18.08 -5.78 16.31
C PHE A 3 17.23 -5.05 15.26
N ILE A 4 16.11 -4.50 15.72
CA ILE A 4 15.38 -3.47 14.95
C ILE A 4 16.25 -2.22 15.00
N HIS A 5 16.89 -1.90 13.88
CA HIS A 5 17.55 -0.60 13.71
C HIS A 5 16.47 0.48 13.54
N ILE A 6 16.24 1.18 14.65
CA ILE A 6 15.48 2.44 14.61
C ILE A 6 16.44 3.49 14.04
N VAL A 7 16.28 3.81 12.76
CA VAL A 7 16.99 4.95 12.18
C VAL A 7 16.29 6.24 12.63
N GLY A 8 16.98 6.94 13.50
CA GLY A 8 17.13 8.37 13.70
C GLY A 8 15.89 9.25 13.68
N THR A 9 15.48 9.60 14.88
CA THR A 9 15.11 10.95 15.32
C THR A 9 15.40 12.08 14.33
N ARG A 10 14.34 12.62 13.68
CA ARG A 10 14.10 14.05 13.46
C ARG A 10 12.69 14.21 12.87
N CYS A 11 11.80 14.46 13.71
CA CYS A 11 10.59 15.25 13.65
C CYS A 11 9.51 14.63 14.51
N SER A 12 9.54 14.94 15.79
CA SER A 12 8.41 14.74 16.71
C SER A 12 7.33 15.83 16.47
N VAL A 13 6.94 16.03 15.22
CA VAL A 13 5.70 16.73 14.91
C VAL A 13 4.60 15.71 15.12
N SER A 14 3.84 15.88 16.19
CA SER A 14 2.80 14.93 16.58
C SER A 14 1.90 14.60 15.39
N LEU A 15 1.75 13.33 15.10
CA LEU A 15 0.77 12.78 14.13
C LEU A 15 -0.65 13.34 14.35
N GLN A 16 -0.93 13.88 15.52
CA GLN A 16 -2.20 14.52 15.88
C GLN A 16 -2.59 15.70 14.97
N ARG A 17 -1.65 16.38 14.33
CA ARG A 17 -1.94 17.48 13.39
C ARG A 17 -2.42 17.03 12.02
N TYR A 18 -2.14 15.79 11.62
CA TYR A 18 -2.45 15.29 10.28
C TYR A 18 -3.78 14.54 10.18
N ILE A 19 -4.38 14.16 11.31
CA ILE A 19 -5.64 13.38 11.34
C ILE A 19 -6.88 14.30 11.52
N GLY A 20 -6.67 15.60 11.65
CA GLY A 20 -7.75 16.60 11.82
C GLY A 20 -8.42 17.04 10.52
N ILE A 21 -8.44 16.22 9.47
CA ILE A 21 -9.19 16.54 8.23
C ILE A 21 -10.67 16.33 8.51
N THR A 22 -11.37 17.43 8.79
CA THR A 22 -12.82 17.48 8.79
C THR A 22 -13.31 17.20 7.37
N VAL A 23 -13.62 15.96 7.07
CA VAL A 23 -14.33 15.60 5.83
C VAL A 23 -15.76 16.10 6.00
N GLN A 24 -16.10 17.20 5.32
CA GLN A 24 -17.48 17.59 5.17
C GLN A 24 -18.25 16.40 4.60
N SER A 25 -19.34 16.03 5.28
CA SER A 25 -20.22 14.91 4.92
C SER A 25 -20.87 15.19 3.56
N GLY A 26 -20.18 14.80 2.50
CA GLY A 26 -20.76 14.74 1.15
C GLY A 26 -21.81 13.64 1.14
N LYS A 27 -22.98 13.93 0.55
CA LYS A 27 -24.09 13.01 0.30
C LYS A 27 -23.58 11.60 -0.02
N LYS A 28 -24.01 10.61 0.77
CA LYS A 28 -23.76 9.19 0.56
C LYS A 28 -24.36 8.82 -0.79
N MET A 29 -23.56 8.80 -1.85
CA MET A 29 -24.00 8.29 -3.16
C MET A 29 -24.09 6.78 -3.05
N THR A 30 -25.30 6.25 -3.09
CA THR A 30 -25.57 4.82 -3.17
C THR A 30 -25.01 4.28 -4.48
N TYR A 31 -24.18 3.24 -4.39
CA TYR A 31 -23.65 2.52 -5.55
C TYR A 31 -24.79 1.79 -6.25
N ASP A 32 -25.03 2.11 -7.51
CA ASP A 32 -26.01 1.44 -8.38
C ASP A 32 -25.22 0.55 -9.37
N PRO A 33 -25.23 -0.79 -9.22
CA PRO A 33 -24.48 -1.70 -10.07
C PRO A 33 -24.89 -1.65 -11.52
N ASP A 34 -26.13 -1.31 -11.84
CA ASP A 34 -26.66 -1.29 -13.20
C ASP A 34 -26.28 0.00 -13.96
N LYS A 35 -25.97 1.08 -13.22
CA LYS A 35 -25.51 2.36 -13.77
C LYS A 35 -24.00 2.52 -13.76
N HIS A 36 -23.31 1.77 -12.90
CA HIS A 36 -21.88 1.95 -12.66
C HIS A 36 -21.11 0.66 -12.94
N HIS A 37 -20.80 0.35 -14.18
CA HIS A 37 -19.85 -0.71 -14.58
C HIS A 37 -18.43 -0.42 -14.11
N ARG A 38 -18.30 0.08 -12.86
CA ARG A 38 -17.04 0.54 -12.31
C ARG A 38 -16.15 -0.64 -11.96
N ARG A 39 -15.11 -0.82 -12.73
CA ARG A 39 -14.06 -1.81 -12.48
C ARG A 39 -13.00 -1.34 -11.45
N SER A 40 -13.05 -0.11 -10.99
CA SER A 40 -12.13 0.46 -10.00
C SER A 40 -12.86 0.71 -8.68
N ILE A 41 -12.24 0.29 -7.57
CA ILE A 41 -12.71 0.58 -6.20
C ILE A 41 -12.32 1.99 -5.73
N ARG A 42 -11.55 2.72 -6.54
CA ARG A 42 -11.13 4.10 -6.23
C ARG A 42 -12.31 5.05 -6.18
N LEU A 43 -12.26 5.98 -5.24
CA LEU A 43 -13.24 7.05 -5.17
C LEU A 43 -13.12 7.96 -6.39
N LYS A 44 -14.22 8.09 -7.13
CA LYS A 44 -14.26 8.98 -8.29
C LYS A 44 -14.09 10.43 -7.82
N GLY A 45 -13.15 11.15 -8.43
CA GLY A 45 -12.87 12.55 -8.11
C GLY A 45 -12.06 12.78 -6.84
N TYR A 46 -11.52 11.71 -6.22
CA TYR A 46 -10.59 11.88 -5.10
C TYR A 46 -9.15 12.01 -5.63
N ASP A 47 -8.43 13.00 -5.10
CA ASP A 47 -7.02 13.21 -5.41
C ASP A 47 -6.14 12.39 -4.46
N TYR A 48 -5.60 11.29 -4.95
CA TYR A 48 -4.72 10.37 -4.22
C TYR A 48 -3.27 10.89 -4.05
N SER A 49 -2.98 12.13 -4.42
CA SER A 49 -1.74 12.83 -4.10
C SER A 49 -1.86 13.71 -2.86
N ARG A 50 -3.05 13.82 -2.27
CA ARG A 50 -3.29 14.63 -1.06
C ARG A 50 -2.61 14.02 0.15
N ALA A 51 -2.19 14.92 1.06
CA ALA A 51 -1.71 14.52 2.39
C ALA A 51 -2.74 13.65 3.11
N GLY A 52 -2.27 12.59 3.75
CA GLY A 52 -3.11 11.62 4.45
C GLY A 52 -2.46 10.26 4.58
N ALA A 53 -3.10 9.36 5.30
CA ALA A 53 -2.67 7.99 5.48
C ALA A 53 -3.51 7.04 4.61
N TYR A 54 -2.85 6.11 3.94
CA TYR A 54 -3.44 5.18 2.98
C TYR A 54 -3.03 3.76 3.31
N PHE A 55 -3.99 2.88 3.55
CA PHE A 55 -3.75 1.45 3.66
C PHE A 55 -3.77 0.83 2.27
N ILE A 56 -2.78 0.01 1.98
CA ILE A 56 -2.54 -0.60 0.66
C ILE A 56 -2.46 -2.11 0.81
N THR A 57 -3.10 -2.83 -0.12
CA THR A 57 -2.89 -4.27 -0.32
C THR A 57 -2.53 -4.54 -1.78
N ILE A 58 -1.44 -5.26 -2.01
CA ILE A 58 -0.94 -5.61 -3.35
C ILE A 58 -0.74 -7.12 -3.40
N CYS A 59 -1.50 -7.81 -4.26
CA CYS A 59 -1.40 -9.26 -4.39
C CYS A 59 -0.54 -9.67 -5.59
N THR A 60 0.09 -10.84 -5.47
CA THR A 60 0.78 -11.51 -6.58
C THR A 60 -0.21 -11.93 -7.67
N TYR A 61 0.30 -12.12 -8.87
CA TYR A 61 -0.48 -12.68 -9.97
C TYR A 61 -0.91 -14.11 -9.60
N ASN A 62 -2.19 -14.43 -9.81
CA ASN A 62 -2.82 -15.70 -9.44
C ASN A 62 -2.64 -16.09 -7.97
N LYS A 63 -2.39 -15.16 -7.06
CA LYS A 63 -2.12 -15.42 -5.64
C LYS A 63 -0.98 -16.41 -5.39
N GLU A 64 0.01 -16.50 -6.29
CA GLU A 64 1.18 -17.35 -6.14
C GLU A 64 1.98 -16.97 -4.88
N CYS A 65 2.24 -17.93 -3.99
CA CYS A 65 3.01 -17.73 -2.75
C CYS A 65 4.53 -17.73 -3.05
N ILE A 66 5.02 -16.65 -3.68
CA ILE A 66 6.43 -16.55 -4.10
C ILE A 66 7.30 -15.77 -3.13
N PHE A 67 6.72 -15.03 -2.17
CA PHE A 67 7.49 -14.17 -1.27
C PHE A 67 7.97 -14.89 0.00
N GLY A 68 7.57 -16.13 0.21
CA GLY A 68 7.95 -16.95 1.35
C GLY A 68 6.82 -17.78 1.91
N ASN A 69 6.96 -18.22 3.15
CA ASN A 69 5.99 -19.05 3.85
C ASN A 69 5.76 -18.52 5.28
N VAL A 70 4.61 -18.82 5.85
CA VAL A 70 4.35 -18.61 7.28
C VAL A 70 4.63 -19.91 8.01
N THR A 71 5.51 -19.85 9.00
CA THR A 71 5.88 -20.99 9.86
C THR A 71 5.81 -20.54 11.31
N ASN A 72 5.10 -21.27 12.15
CA ASN A 72 4.89 -20.92 13.56
C ASN A 72 4.35 -19.48 13.75
N SER A 73 3.40 -19.09 12.90
CA SER A 73 2.80 -17.76 12.91
C SER A 73 3.79 -16.60 12.61
N GLU A 74 4.95 -16.92 12.05
CA GLU A 74 5.94 -15.94 11.61
C GLU A 74 6.21 -16.05 10.11
N MET A 75 6.33 -14.91 9.46
CA MET A 75 6.64 -14.86 8.02
C MET A 75 8.14 -15.12 7.80
N GLN A 76 8.44 -16.16 7.00
CA GLN A 76 9.79 -16.47 6.53
C GLN A 76 9.91 -16.03 5.07
N LEU A 77 10.63 -14.92 4.83
CA LEU A 77 10.78 -14.35 3.50
C LEU A 77 11.66 -15.22 2.60
N SER A 78 11.22 -15.41 1.37
CA SER A 78 12.06 -15.90 0.28
C SER A 78 12.99 -14.77 -0.23
N GLU A 79 13.92 -15.12 -1.12
CA GLU A 79 14.74 -14.13 -1.84
C GLU A 79 13.88 -13.05 -2.53
N TYR A 80 12.74 -13.43 -3.10
CA TYR A 80 11.80 -12.48 -3.72
C TYR A 80 11.08 -11.62 -2.68
N GLY A 81 10.73 -12.20 -1.53
CA GLY A 81 10.14 -11.47 -0.41
C GLY A 81 11.08 -10.40 0.13
N VAL A 82 12.36 -10.70 0.28
CA VAL A 82 13.39 -9.72 0.69
C VAL A 82 13.52 -8.57 -0.32
N ILE A 83 13.44 -8.85 -1.63
CA ILE A 83 13.44 -7.78 -2.65
C ILE A 83 12.23 -6.89 -2.48
N VAL A 84 11.05 -7.47 -2.27
CA VAL A 84 9.79 -6.74 -2.11
C VAL A 84 9.86 -5.85 -0.87
N GLU A 85 10.33 -6.37 0.25
CA GLU A 85 10.50 -5.61 1.49
C GLU A 85 11.45 -4.43 1.34
N ASN A 86 12.63 -4.68 0.77
CA ASN A 86 13.64 -3.63 0.55
C ASN A 86 13.11 -2.51 -0.38
N GLU A 87 12.42 -2.87 -1.46
CA GLU A 87 11.85 -1.86 -2.37
C GLU A 87 10.66 -1.11 -1.75
N TRP A 88 9.92 -1.74 -0.81
CA TRP A 88 8.87 -1.07 -0.06
C TRP A 88 9.45 0.04 0.82
N VAL A 89 10.49 -0.27 1.59
CA VAL A 89 11.19 0.71 2.45
C VAL A 89 11.80 1.84 1.60
N LYS A 90 12.46 1.52 0.51
CA LYS A 90 13.04 2.50 -0.42
C LYS A 90 12.03 3.48 -1.01
N THR A 91 10.75 3.13 -1.00
CA THR A 91 9.70 4.05 -1.47
C THR A 91 9.69 5.37 -0.71
N ALA A 92 9.98 5.35 0.61
CA ALA A 92 10.11 6.57 1.42
C ALA A 92 11.48 7.26 1.24
N GLU A 93 12.56 6.48 1.02
CA GLU A 93 13.90 7.05 0.85
C GLU A 93 14.01 7.95 -0.40
N ILE A 94 13.35 7.56 -1.48
CA ILE A 94 13.37 8.29 -2.76
C ILE A 94 12.32 9.41 -2.86
N ARG A 95 11.47 9.60 -1.83
CA ARG A 95 10.39 10.60 -1.82
C ARG A 95 10.31 11.30 -0.46
N SER A 96 10.75 12.55 -0.42
CA SER A 96 10.83 13.33 0.83
C SER A 96 9.49 13.56 1.55
N ASN A 97 8.38 13.46 0.81
CA ASN A 97 7.04 13.66 1.33
C ASN A 97 6.29 12.36 1.65
N ILE A 98 6.98 11.21 1.64
CA ILE A 98 6.38 9.90 1.92
C ILE A 98 6.97 9.31 3.19
N ILE A 99 6.12 8.79 4.05
CA ILE A 99 6.49 7.95 5.20
C ILE A 99 5.87 6.58 5.00
N ILE A 100 6.66 5.54 5.19
CA ILE A 100 6.18 4.17 5.35
C ILE A 100 5.96 3.94 6.85
N ASP A 101 4.73 3.62 7.23
CA ASP A 101 4.38 3.27 8.61
C ASP A 101 4.47 1.74 8.79
N LYS A 102 3.44 1.07 9.28
CA LYS A 102 3.44 -0.39 9.42
C LYS A 102 3.23 -1.07 8.06
N TYR A 103 3.98 -2.14 7.83
CA TYR A 103 3.82 -2.99 6.67
C TYR A 103 4.18 -4.44 7.01
N ILE A 104 3.76 -5.35 6.17
CA ILE A 104 4.16 -6.75 6.17
C ILE A 104 4.15 -7.32 4.76
N VAL A 105 5.15 -8.13 4.45
CA VAL A 105 5.18 -8.95 3.25
C VAL A 105 4.68 -10.34 3.64
N MET A 106 3.59 -10.78 3.04
CA MET A 106 2.97 -12.09 3.22
C MET A 106 3.34 -13.01 2.04
N PRO A 107 3.09 -14.31 2.09
CA PRO A 107 3.51 -15.23 1.03
C PRO A 107 3.13 -14.81 -0.38
N ASN A 108 1.98 -14.18 -0.57
CA ASN A 108 1.45 -13.79 -1.88
C ASN A 108 0.92 -12.35 -1.95
N HIS A 109 1.15 -11.53 -0.94
CA HIS A 109 0.72 -10.14 -0.95
C HIS A 109 1.55 -9.26 -0.01
N VAL A 110 1.34 -7.96 -0.11
CA VAL A 110 1.91 -6.96 0.80
C VAL A 110 0.76 -6.14 1.37
N HIS A 111 0.74 -5.97 2.68
CA HIS A 111 -0.02 -4.93 3.35
C HIS A 111 0.91 -3.82 3.81
N GLY A 112 0.49 -2.58 3.70
CA GLY A 112 1.28 -1.48 4.22
C GLY A 112 0.51 -0.17 4.30
N ILE A 113 1.00 0.72 5.15
CA ILE A 113 0.46 2.07 5.30
C ILE A 113 1.48 3.05 4.71
N ILE A 114 1.02 3.85 3.75
CA ILE A 114 1.77 4.96 3.16
C ILE A 114 1.15 6.26 3.68
N ILE A 115 1.97 7.12 4.24
CA ILE A 115 1.56 8.46 4.67
C ILE A 115 2.16 9.47 3.71
N ILE A 116 1.32 10.27 3.07
CA ILE A 116 1.73 11.41 2.26
C ILE A 116 1.70 12.63 3.16
N LEU A 117 2.85 13.29 3.30
CA LEU A 117 2.98 14.53 4.04
C LEU A 117 2.55 15.72 3.16
N ASP A 118 2.04 16.76 3.81
CA ASP A 118 1.80 18.03 3.14
C ASP A 118 3.13 18.70 2.82
N ASP A 119 3.37 19.05 1.57
CA ASP A 119 4.57 19.77 1.18
C ASP A 119 4.34 21.27 1.43
N CYS A 120 4.72 21.72 2.64
CA CYS A 120 4.55 23.11 3.05
C CYS A 120 5.32 24.12 2.17
N ARG A 121 6.05 23.66 1.15
CA ARG A 121 6.83 24.53 0.26
C ARG A 121 6.02 25.17 -0.86
N ASP A 122 4.84 24.62 -1.16
CA ASP A 122 3.96 25.14 -2.21
C ASP A 122 2.63 25.67 -1.64
N THR A 123 2.66 26.85 -1.05
CA THR A 123 1.45 27.64 -0.73
C THR A 123 0.77 28.24 -1.97
N VAL A 124 1.30 28.00 -3.16
CA VAL A 124 0.65 28.37 -4.41
C VAL A 124 -0.43 27.33 -4.72
N HIS A 125 -1.66 27.77 -4.72
CA HIS A 125 -2.90 27.04 -4.98
C HIS A 125 -2.69 25.82 -5.87
N ARG A 126 -2.55 24.62 -5.27
CA ARG A 126 -2.68 23.36 -6.03
C ARG A 126 -4.12 23.28 -6.51
N VAL A 127 -4.33 23.59 -7.78
CA VAL A 127 -5.58 23.21 -8.43
C VAL A 127 -5.76 21.70 -8.23
N PRO A 128 -6.90 21.23 -7.71
CA PRO A 128 -7.12 19.81 -7.52
C PRO A 128 -6.89 19.08 -8.85
N THR A 129 -5.79 18.35 -8.94
CA THR A 129 -5.47 17.57 -10.14
C THR A 129 -6.19 16.23 -10.01
N PHE A 130 -7.37 16.16 -10.59
CA PHE A 130 -8.09 14.89 -10.71
C PHE A 130 -7.28 13.95 -11.60
N GLU A 131 -6.96 12.78 -11.07
CA GLU A 131 -6.25 11.75 -11.82
C GLU A 131 -7.12 11.33 -13.02
N GLN A 132 -6.71 11.73 -14.20
CA GLN A 132 -7.36 11.34 -15.45
C GLN A 132 -6.80 9.99 -15.91
N PHE A 133 -7.64 9.19 -16.57
CA PHE A 133 -7.19 7.94 -17.19
C PHE A 133 -6.03 8.22 -18.16
N GLY A 134 -4.89 7.55 -17.95
CA GLY A 134 -3.69 7.75 -18.76
C GLY A 134 -2.79 8.93 -18.37
N ARG A 135 -3.19 9.79 -17.43
CA ARG A 135 -2.37 10.90 -16.89
C ARG A 135 -2.30 10.85 -15.37
N PRO A 136 -1.45 9.96 -14.81
CA PRO A 136 -1.30 9.84 -13.37
C PRO A 136 -0.65 11.10 -12.80
N THR A 137 -1.19 11.57 -11.68
CA THR A 137 -0.60 12.67 -10.91
C THR A 137 0.74 12.21 -10.31
N SER A 138 1.76 13.07 -10.36
CA SER A 138 3.05 12.81 -9.72
C SER A 138 2.85 12.61 -8.21
N ASN A 139 3.61 11.68 -7.62
CA ASN A 139 3.55 11.33 -6.19
C ASN A 139 2.16 10.90 -5.65
N SER A 140 1.22 10.57 -6.53
CA SER A 140 -0.03 9.95 -6.09
C SER A 140 0.18 8.48 -5.69
N ILE A 141 -0.67 7.95 -4.81
CA ILE A 141 -0.65 6.53 -4.41
C ILE A 141 -0.58 5.59 -5.63
N PRO A 142 -1.40 5.77 -6.70
CA PRO A 142 -1.29 4.94 -7.89
C PRO A 142 0.07 5.01 -8.59
N THR A 143 0.69 6.18 -8.63
CA THR A 143 2.02 6.34 -9.25
C THR A 143 3.11 5.68 -8.41
N ILE A 144 3.05 5.81 -7.08
CA ILE A 144 3.96 5.17 -6.15
C ILE A 144 3.90 3.65 -6.31
N ILE A 145 2.68 3.07 -6.26
CA ILE A 145 2.48 1.62 -6.37
C ILE A 145 2.87 1.10 -7.76
N ARG A 146 2.64 1.87 -8.83
CA ARG A 146 3.10 1.50 -10.17
C ARG A 146 4.62 1.39 -10.24
N SER A 147 5.34 2.37 -9.68
CA SER A 147 6.81 2.37 -9.63
C SER A 147 7.31 1.18 -8.81
N PHE A 148 6.76 0.94 -7.63
CA PHE A 148 7.08 -0.19 -6.78
C PHE A 148 6.90 -1.54 -7.51
N LYS A 149 5.74 -1.76 -8.12
CA LYS A 149 5.47 -2.99 -8.90
C LYS A 149 6.43 -3.17 -10.08
N ALA A 150 6.80 -2.08 -10.75
CA ALA A 150 7.70 -2.15 -11.90
C ALA A 150 9.12 -2.56 -11.48
N VAL A 151 9.66 -1.94 -10.43
CA VAL A 151 11.01 -2.23 -9.93
C VAL A 151 11.12 -3.63 -9.35
N THR A 152 10.19 -4.03 -8.49
CA THR A 152 10.17 -5.38 -7.89
C THR A 152 9.99 -6.46 -8.95
N LYS A 153 9.08 -6.26 -9.93
CA LYS A 153 8.93 -7.18 -11.06
C LYS A 153 10.23 -7.34 -11.84
N LYS A 154 10.92 -6.23 -12.14
CA LYS A 154 12.20 -6.26 -12.87
C LYS A 154 13.22 -7.09 -12.11
N ARG A 155 13.47 -6.80 -10.82
CA ARG A 155 14.46 -7.49 -9.98
C ARG A 155 14.16 -8.96 -9.79
N ILE A 156 12.91 -9.32 -9.50
CA ILE A 156 12.48 -10.72 -9.37
C ILE A 156 12.70 -11.47 -10.68
N ASN A 157 12.36 -10.86 -11.84
CA ASN A 157 12.53 -11.50 -13.13
C ASN A 157 13.99 -11.65 -13.54
N GLU A 158 14.88 -10.77 -13.10
CA GLU A 158 16.32 -10.89 -13.28
C GLU A 158 16.85 -12.13 -12.56
N ILE A 159 16.49 -12.36 -11.30
CA ILE A 159 16.91 -13.52 -10.51
C ILE A 159 16.36 -14.82 -11.08
N ARG A 160 15.06 -14.88 -11.35
CA ARG A 160 14.43 -16.09 -11.90
C ARG A 160 14.69 -16.30 -13.41
N LYS A 161 15.48 -15.43 -14.05
CA LYS A 161 15.81 -15.47 -15.48
C LYS A 161 14.57 -15.57 -16.39
N SER A 162 13.49 -14.90 -15.99
CA SER A 162 12.17 -14.98 -16.66
C SER A 162 11.69 -13.58 -17.05
N TYR A 163 12.30 -13.02 -18.08
CA TYR A 163 11.95 -11.68 -18.55
C TYR A 163 10.48 -11.58 -18.95
N GLY A 164 9.82 -10.50 -18.50
CA GLY A 164 8.42 -10.20 -18.84
C GLY A 164 7.37 -10.95 -18.02
N LYS A 165 7.71 -12.01 -17.27
CA LYS A 165 6.74 -12.76 -16.46
C LYS A 165 6.05 -11.83 -15.45
N THR A 166 4.73 -11.98 -15.33
CA THR A 166 3.91 -11.19 -14.41
C THR A 166 4.20 -11.62 -12.97
N VAL A 167 4.38 -10.64 -12.07
CA VAL A 167 4.57 -10.86 -10.63
C VAL A 167 3.33 -10.41 -9.86
N TRP A 168 2.74 -9.30 -10.25
CA TRP A 168 1.65 -8.64 -9.54
C TRP A 168 0.34 -8.70 -10.30
N GLN A 169 -0.77 -8.73 -9.57
CA GLN A 169 -2.07 -8.41 -10.15
C GLN A 169 -2.05 -6.98 -10.71
N SER A 170 -2.83 -6.72 -11.75
CA SER A 170 -2.91 -5.39 -12.39
C SER A 170 -3.41 -4.31 -11.44
N ARG A 171 -4.34 -4.68 -10.55
CA ARG A 171 -4.96 -3.79 -9.56
C ARG A 171 -4.28 -3.94 -8.21
N PHE A 172 -4.68 -3.08 -7.28
CA PHE A 172 -4.36 -3.16 -5.86
C PHE A 172 -5.54 -2.57 -5.07
N TYR A 173 -5.66 -2.93 -3.80
CA TYR A 173 -6.63 -2.35 -2.89
C TYR A 173 -6.00 -1.13 -2.21
N GLU A 174 -6.79 -0.07 -2.06
CA GLU A 174 -6.42 1.12 -1.32
C GLU A 174 -7.59 1.59 -0.47
N HIS A 175 -7.30 2.05 0.74
CA HIS A 175 -8.27 2.59 1.66
C HIS A 175 -7.69 3.85 2.32
N ILE A 176 -8.49 4.93 2.36
CA ILE A 176 -8.11 6.20 2.97
C ILE A 176 -8.40 6.11 4.46
N ILE A 177 -7.39 6.21 5.28
CA ILE A 177 -7.50 6.18 6.74
C ILE A 177 -7.94 7.58 7.21
N ARG A 178 -9.06 7.66 7.93
CA ARG A 178 -9.72 8.92 8.24
C ARG A 178 -9.47 9.45 9.64
N ASN A 179 -9.09 8.59 10.57
CA ASN A 179 -8.87 8.96 11.96
C ASN A 179 -7.84 8.05 12.63
N LYS A 180 -7.44 8.43 13.85
CA LYS A 180 -6.42 7.72 14.62
C LYS A 180 -6.86 6.30 15.01
N ASP A 181 -8.11 6.13 15.41
CA ASP A 181 -8.62 4.83 15.85
C ASP A 181 -8.59 3.81 14.70
N GLU A 182 -8.93 4.25 13.49
CA GLU A 182 -8.84 3.44 12.27
C GLU A 182 -7.39 3.11 11.93
N LEU A 183 -6.48 4.09 12.04
CA LEU A 183 -5.04 3.89 11.83
C LEU A 183 -4.50 2.82 12.79
N ASP A 184 -4.82 2.92 14.08
CA ASP A 184 -4.33 2.00 15.09
C ASP A 184 -4.91 0.58 14.89
N LYS A 185 -6.17 0.45 14.49
CA LYS A 185 -6.77 -0.86 14.11
C LYS A 185 -6.06 -1.48 12.90
N ILE A 186 -5.76 -0.70 11.88
CA ILE A 186 -5.07 -1.18 10.68
C ILE A 186 -3.61 -1.58 11.01
N ARG A 187 -2.93 -0.83 11.88
CA ARG A 187 -1.60 -1.20 12.37
C ARG A 187 -1.61 -2.56 13.06
N GLN A 188 -2.58 -2.78 13.95
CA GLN A 188 -2.73 -4.07 14.63
C GLN A 188 -3.07 -5.19 13.64
N TYR A 189 -3.94 -4.94 12.68
CA TYR A 189 -4.24 -5.90 11.61
C TYR A 189 -2.98 -6.30 10.84
N ILE A 190 -2.12 -5.35 10.47
CA ILE A 190 -0.87 -5.62 9.75
C ILE A 190 0.09 -6.45 10.62
N ILE A 191 0.27 -6.07 11.89
CA ILE A 191 1.19 -6.77 12.80
C ILE A 191 0.73 -8.21 13.05
N ASN A 192 -0.57 -8.41 13.19
CA ASN A 192 -1.14 -9.72 13.52
C ASN A 192 -1.41 -10.58 12.28
N ASN A 193 -1.16 -10.09 11.08
CA ASN A 193 -1.53 -10.77 9.83
C ASN A 193 -0.96 -12.18 9.67
N PRO A 194 0.27 -12.52 10.11
CA PRO A 194 0.78 -13.88 10.01
C PRO A 194 0.04 -14.90 10.87
N LEU A 195 -0.54 -14.49 12.01
CA LEU A 195 -1.22 -15.38 12.95
C LEU A 195 -2.40 -16.14 12.32
N PRO A 196 -3.34 -15.49 11.59
CA PRO A 196 -4.47 -16.14 10.96
C PRO A 196 -4.20 -16.55 9.50
N TRP A 197 -2.93 -16.69 9.06
CA TRP A 197 -2.63 -16.97 7.65
C TRP A 197 -3.39 -18.19 7.10
N GLU A 198 -3.53 -19.24 7.89
CA GLU A 198 -4.28 -20.43 7.50
C GLU A 198 -5.76 -20.15 7.23
N LEU A 199 -6.30 -19.07 7.80
CA LEU A 199 -7.69 -18.62 7.65
C LEU A 199 -7.81 -17.41 6.71
N ASP A 200 -6.69 -16.87 6.20
CA ASP A 200 -6.68 -15.68 5.37
C ASP A 200 -7.37 -15.96 4.03
N LYS A 201 -8.25 -15.05 3.61
CA LYS A 201 -8.94 -15.09 2.30
C LYS A 201 -7.98 -14.99 1.11
N GLU A 202 -6.78 -14.46 1.31
CA GLU A 202 -5.74 -14.38 0.29
C GLU A 202 -4.92 -15.68 0.20
N ASN A 203 -5.05 -16.59 1.19
CA ASN A 203 -4.41 -17.89 1.16
C ASN A 203 -5.06 -18.77 0.07
N PRO A 204 -4.29 -19.26 -0.93
CA PRO A 204 -4.82 -20.07 -2.03
C PRO A 204 -5.48 -21.38 -1.56
N ASP A 205 -5.04 -21.93 -0.43
CA ASP A 205 -5.56 -23.18 0.10
C ASP A 205 -7.00 -23.02 0.63
N ASN A 206 -7.40 -21.80 1.02
CA ASN A 206 -8.76 -21.49 1.46
C ASN A 206 -9.74 -21.20 0.30
N THR A 207 -9.25 -21.04 -0.93
CA THR A 207 -10.10 -20.68 -2.09
C THR A 207 -10.54 -21.90 -2.91
N LYS A 208 -10.33 -23.11 -2.41
CA LYS A 208 -10.67 -24.39 -3.09
C LYS A 208 -12.10 -24.86 -2.80
N TRP A 209 -13.06 -23.98 -2.47
CA TRP A 209 -14.48 -24.34 -2.28
C TRP A 209 -15.38 -23.61 -3.26
#